data_a39acd8f56b7c57363d5ede90ab08f82
#
_entry.id   a39acd8f56b7c57363d5ede90ab08f82
#
_cell.length_a   1.000
_cell.length_b   1.000
_cell.length_c   1.000
_cell.angle_alpha   90.00
_cell.angle_beta   90.00
_cell.angle_gamma   90.00
#
_symmetry.space_group_name_H-M   'P 1'
#
loop_
_entity.id
_entity.type
_entity.pdbx_description
1 polymer ?
#
loop_
_entity_poly.entity_id
_entity_poly.type
_entity_poly.pdbx_seq_one_letter_code
_entity_poly.pdbx_strand_id
1 'polypeptide(L)'
;SLKKLKKSGIVISAPDGLATSTKQSILNTAQGHIHWVSLQDSNVSAGKNFTAHALQGINLFAQNNALKIHAAKGKVEIQAKNNKIQIDAKKDLELTSSTAKVMIVGKDEVMISGGGGSYIKLKNGEIILASPKIVRVKAPAMPVGGSDSFVFNGFAKTDKTCIPCKIAELIGRPVNPISGIKVLPDETDFAFDGLVPFVWSRSYFSDLKESWLGSGWRTTLSAKLERKDGRFTYTDNQGRTFELPELEEDDGQVLFEAEQIVFERIDNGSYQISSLDGDSRQRFSPLHLNGTNHIGSGDGDYVLTRVSDRHGNGYRIVYKEDTGLPHTVIDELGRKIWFEFDNLSPLTQIPVYRLTSMGGYNDNLPEGREILVRYRYDDNGDLVAVEDTEGFVHRRFGYRRHMMIRHQT
;
A
#
# COMPACT_ATOMS: atom_id res chain seq x y z
N SER A 1 28.51 -40.04 1.04
CA SER A 1 27.96 -40.71 -0.14
C SER A 1 26.75 -39.98 -0.65
N LEU A 2 26.78 -39.53 -1.90
CA LEU A 2 25.65 -38.91 -2.60
C LEU A 2 24.49 -39.93 -2.64
N LYS A 3 23.35 -39.58 -2.03
CA LYS A 3 22.14 -40.40 -2.13
C LYS A 3 21.74 -40.43 -3.63
N LYS A 4 21.57 -41.62 -4.16
CA LYS A 4 21.11 -41.86 -5.52
C LYS A 4 19.78 -41.18 -5.74
N LEU A 5 19.73 -40.24 -6.66
CA LEU A 5 18.50 -39.55 -7.04
C LEU A 5 17.49 -40.55 -7.59
N LYS A 6 16.29 -40.61 -7.02
CA LYS A 6 15.20 -41.50 -7.46
C LYS A 6 14.44 -40.94 -8.68
N LYS A 7 14.70 -39.71 -9.06
CA LYS A 7 14.08 -38.99 -10.19
C LYS A 7 15.16 -38.22 -10.97
N SER A 8 14.83 -37.75 -12.16
CA SER A 8 15.73 -36.93 -12.99
C SER A 8 16.20 -35.69 -12.19
N GLY A 9 17.50 -35.44 -12.22
CA GLY A 9 18.11 -34.31 -11.52
C GLY A 9 19.52 -34.04 -12.02
N ILE A 10 20.02 -32.84 -11.77
CA ILE A 10 21.38 -32.40 -12.07
C ILE A 10 22.12 -32.29 -10.75
N VAL A 11 23.29 -32.94 -10.63
CA VAL A 11 24.20 -32.80 -9.51
C VAL A 11 25.49 -32.21 -10.04
N ILE A 12 25.92 -31.08 -9.47
CA ILE A 12 27.21 -30.46 -9.75
C ILE A 12 28.03 -30.56 -8.47
N SER A 13 29.19 -31.20 -8.55
CA SER A 13 30.09 -31.40 -7.40
C SER A 13 31.55 -31.23 -7.88
N ALA A 14 32.32 -30.48 -7.13
CA ALA A 14 33.74 -30.28 -7.38
C ALA A 14 34.52 -30.37 -6.07
N PRO A 15 35.64 -31.13 -6.01
CA PRO A 15 36.44 -31.33 -4.79
C PRO A 15 37.05 -30.01 -4.28
N ASP A 16 37.50 -29.14 -5.18
CA ASP A 16 38.29 -27.94 -4.88
C ASP A 16 37.52 -26.64 -4.97
N GLY A 17 36.24 -26.71 -5.36
CA GLY A 17 35.36 -25.56 -5.39
C GLY A 17 34.56 -25.38 -6.68
N LEU A 18 33.49 -24.61 -6.58
CA LEU A 18 32.64 -24.22 -7.71
C LEU A 18 32.43 -22.71 -7.68
N ALA A 19 32.79 -22.04 -8.78
CA ALA A 19 32.55 -20.62 -8.98
C ALA A 19 31.59 -20.38 -10.13
N THR A 20 30.59 -19.52 -9.90
CA THR A 20 29.68 -19.03 -10.95
C THR A 20 29.81 -17.51 -11.06
N SER A 21 30.04 -17.01 -12.25
CA SER A 21 30.21 -15.57 -12.50
C SER A 21 29.58 -15.17 -13.83
N THR A 22 28.98 -13.99 -13.86
CA THR A 22 28.43 -13.40 -15.10
C THR A 22 28.53 -11.87 -15.04
N LYS A 23 28.59 -11.23 -16.19
CA LYS A 23 28.48 -9.77 -16.31
C LYS A 23 27.05 -9.25 -16.18
N GLN A 24 26.05 -10.12 -16.17
CA GLN A 24 24.63 -9.77 -16.12
C GLN A 24 24.01 -10.25 -14.79
N SER A 25 23.20 -11.28 -14.83
CA SER A 25 22.43 -11.75 -13.67
C SER A 25 22.57 -13.25 -13.46
N ILE A 26 22.58 -13.66 -12.20
CA ILE A 26 22.41 -15.06 -11.79
C ILE A 26 21.04 -15.18 -11.14
N LEU A 27 20.18 -16.06 -11.67
CA LEU A 27 18.86 -16.32 -11.16
C LEU A 27 18.77 -17.76 -10.64
N ASN A 28 18.45 -17.93 -9.36
CA ASN A 28 18.18 -19.21 -8.75
C ASN A 28 16.71 -19.27 -8.34
N THR A 29 15.92 -20.16 -8.95
CA THR A 29 14.49 -20.32 -8.67
C THR A 29 14.14 -21.78 -8.44
N ALA A 30 13.18 -22.04 -7.56
CA ALA A 30 12.63 -23.36 -7.33
C ALA A 30 11.15 -23.25 -6.97
N GLN A 31 10.32 -24.17 -7.46
CA GLN A 31 8.92 -24.29 -7.01
C GLN A 31 8.83 -24.85 -5.57
N GLY A 32 9.84 -25.59 -5.11
CA GLY A 32 9.95 -26.11 -3.76
C GLY A 32 10.88 -25.25 -2.91
N HIS A 33 12.04 -25.79 -2.55
CA HIS A 33 12.94 -25.16 -1.61
C HIS A 33 14.30 -24.86 -2.24
N ILE A 34 14.93 -23.74 -1.84
CA ILE A 34 16.34 -23.45 -2.06
C ILE A 34 17.04 -23.51 -0.69
N HIS A 35 18.03 -24.41 -0.55
CA HIS A 35 18.81 -24.55 0.68
C HIS A 35 20.25 -24.09 0.42
N TRP A 36 20.70 -23.15 1.23
CA TRP A 36 22.10 -22.71 1.30
C TRP A 36 22.69 -23.23 2.62
N VAL A 37 23.65 -24.11 2.55
CA VAL A 37 24.29 -24.71 3.73
C VAL A 37 25.80 -24.58 3.59
N SER A 38 26.45 -24.00 4.59
CA SER A 38 27.90 -23.94 4.72
C SER A 38 28.29 -24.46 6.11
N LEU A 39 29.36 -25.23 6.18
CA LEU A 39 29.92 -25.72 7.47
C LEU A 39 30.81 -24.67 8.14
N GLN A 40 31.21 -23.61 7.40
CA GLN A 40 32.01 -22.50 7.92
C GLN A 40 31.24 -21.18 7.69
N ASP A 41 31.69 -20.34 6.79
CA ASP A 41 31.13 -19.04 6.57
C ASP A 41 30.21 -18.99 5.33
N SER A 42 29.15 -18.21 5.43
CA SER A 42 28.29 -17.86 4.30
C SER A 42 28.22 -16.34 4.20
N ASN A 43 28.89 -15.76 3.22
CA ASN A 43 29.00 -14.31 3.05
C ASN A 43 28.14 -13.83 1.89
N VAL A 44 27.30 -12.84 2.14
CA VAL A 44 26.51 -12.14 1.11
C VAL A 44 26.90 -10.66 1.10
N SER A 45 27.34 -10.18 -0.06
CA SER A 45 27.69 -8.77 -0.26
C SER A 45 26.97 -8.22 -1.49
N ALA A 46 26.35 -7.04 -1.34
CA ALA A 46 25.66 -6.34 -2.42
C ALA A 46 26.18 -4.92 -2.55
N GLY A 47 26.59 -4.52 -3.75
CA GLY A 47 27.11 -3.16 -4.03
C GLY A 47 26.05 -2.06 -3.92
N LYS A 48 24.76 -2.42 -3.99
CA LYS A 48 23.63 -1.49 -3.81
C LYS A 48 22.70 -1.97 -2.72
N ASN A 49 21.82 -2.92 -3.01
CA ASN A 49 20.78 -3.36 -2.10
C ASN A 49 20.85 -4.85 -1.85
N PHE A 50 20.64 -5.27 -0.61
CA PHE A 50 20.30 -6.63 -0.23
C PHE A 50 18.87 -6.64 0.33
N THR A 51 18.00 -7.46 -0.25
CA THR A 51 16.60 -7.58 0.17
C THR A 51 16.26 -9.02 0.50
N ALA A 52 15.69 -9.25 1.68
CA ALA A 52 15.12 -10.53 2.08
C ALA A 52 13.62 -10.35 2.34
N HIS A 53 12.80 -11.18 1.69
CA HIS A 53 11.35 -11.17 1.87
C HIS A 53 10.82 -12.59 2.03
N ALA A 54 9.87 -12.77 2.95
CA ALA A 54 9.15 -14.02 3.14
C ALA A 54 7.66 -13.73 3.41
N LEU A 55 6.77 -14.52 2.84
CA LEU A 55 5.33 -14.38 3.04
C LEU A 55 4.92 -14.71 4.49
N GLN A 56 5.57 -15.68 5.12
CA GLN A 56 5.23 -16.13 6.47
C GLN A 56 6.18 -15.61 7.55
N GLY A 57 7.49 -15.70 7.36
CA GLY A 57 8.43 -15.27 8.39
C GLY A 57 9.89 -15.31 7.96
N ILE A 58 10.70 -14.47 8.61
CA ILE A 58 12.15 -14.46 8.53
C ILE A 58 12.70 -14.69 9.93
N ASN A 59 13.46 -15.76 10.12
CA ASN A 59 14.11 -16.10 11.38
C ASN A 59 15.61 -15.88 11.26
N LEU A 60 16.15 -15.04 12.14
CA LEU A 60 17.59 -14.79 12.28
C LEU A 60 18.03 -15.27 13.66
N PHE A 61 18.95 -16.23 13.72
CA PHE A 61 19.39 -16.82 14.96
C PHE A 61 20.92 -16.95 14.98
N ALA A 62 21.53 -16.44 16.04
CA ALA A 62 22.95 -16.59 16.34
C ALA A 62 23.12 -17.34 17.67
N GLN A 63 23.66 -18.56 17.63
CA GLN A 63 23.73 -19.43 18.80
C GLN A 63 24.77 -18.99 19.83
N ASN A 64 25.98 -18.64 19.40
CA ASN A 64 27.11 -18.40 20.30
C ASN A 64 27.58 -16.94 20.33
N ASN A 65 27.34 -16.19 19.26
CA ASN A 65 27.83 -14.83 19.10
C ASN A 65 26.67 -13.83 18.89
N ALA A 66 27.00 -12.55 18.76
CA ALA A 66 26.02 -11.49 18.64
C ALA A 66 25.37 -11.44 17.25
N LEU A 67 24.09 -11.13 17.20
CA LEU A 67 23.42 -10.57 16.00
C LEU A 67 23.64 -9.05 16.01
N LYS A 68 24.31 -8.50 15.00
CA LYS A 68 24.59 -7.07 14.86
C LYS A 68 23.86 -6.46 13.69
N ILE A 69 23.14 -5.36 13.90
CA ILE A 69 22.45 -4.59 12.88
C ILE A 69 22.96 -3.15 12.95
N HIS A 70 23.63 -2.68 11.88
CA HIS A 70 24.23 -1.35 11.84
C HIS A 70 23.82 -0.61 10.57
N ALA A 71 23.51 0.68 10.71
CA ALA A 71 23.35 1.61 9.59
C ALA A 71 24.37 2.75 9.76
N ALA A 72 25.36 2.83 8.86
CA ALA A 72 26.46 3.80 9.01
C ALA A 72 26.00 5.26 8.81
N LYS A 73 25.10 5.52 7.89
CA LYS A 73 24.63 6.89 7.57
C LYS A 73 23.10 7.04 7.58
N GLY A 74 22.38 5.95 7.48
CA GLY A 74 20.91 5.93 7.45
C GLY A 74 20.31 5.57 8.80
N LYS A 75 18.98 5.53 8.87
CA LYS A 75 18.23 5.05 10.05
C LYS A 75 18.13 3.52 10.05
N VAL A 76 18.04 2.92 11.23
CA VAL A 76 17.50 1.57 11.42
C VAL A 76 16.03 1.73 11.78
N GLU A 77 15.14 1.08 11.02
CA GLU A 77 13.70 1.13 11.25
C GLU A 77 13.18 -0.29 11.50
N ILE A 78 12.50 -0.48 12.64
CA ILE A 78 11.86 -1.73 13.02
C ILE A 78 10.39 -1.44 13.29
N GLN A 79 9.50 -2.05 12.51
CA GLN A 79 8.07 -1.76 12.58
C GLN A 79 7.25 -3.05 12.54
N ALA A 80 6.31 -3.20 13.47
CA ALA A 80 5.21 -4.17 13.39
C ALA A 80 3.91 -3.41 13.07
N LYS A 81 3.37 -3.61 11.86
CA LYS A 81 2.20 -2.84 11.40
C LYS A 81 0.90 -3.22 12.12
N ASN A 82 0.67 -4.50 12.33
CA ASN A 82 -0.60 -5.03 12.83
C ASN A 82 -0.45 -5.84 14.13
N ASN A 83 0.74 -5.81 14.75
CA ASN A 83 0.99 -6.57 15.96
C ASN A 83 2.08 -5.89 16.80
N LYS A 84 2.43 -6.47 17.94
CA LYS A 84 3.44 -5.95 18.87
C LYS A 84 4.88 -6.19 18.39
N ILE A 85 5.78 -5.32 18.82
CA ILE A 85 7.22 -5.58 18.89
C ILE A 85 7.54 -6.01 20.31
N GLN A 86 8.19 -7.14 20.47
CA GLN A 86 8.63 -7.64 21.76
C GLN A 86 10.16 -7.72 21.79
N ILE A 87 10.78 -7.13 22.80
CA ILE A 87 12.24 -7.12 23.00
C ILE A 87 12.49 -7.60 24.41
N ASP A 88 13.09 -8.79 24.56
CA ASP A 88 13.38 -9.41 25.84
C ASP A 88 14.88 -9.62 25.98
N ALA A 89 15.43 -9.26 27.14
CA ALA A 89 16.81 -9.52 27.50
C ALA A 89 16.88 -10.23 28.88
N LYS A 90 17.66 -11.29 28.98
CA LYS A 90 17.87 -11.99 30.26
C LYS A 90 18.62 -11.12 31.26
N LYS A 91 19.47 -10.22 30.79
CA LYS A 91 20.22 -9.25 31.61
C LYS A 91 19.72 -7.86 31.34
N ASP A 92 20.58 -6.97 30.91
CA ASP A 92 20.28 -5.56 30.73
C ASP A 92 19.75 -5.28 29.31
N LEU A 93 18.80 -4.37 29.21
CA LEU A 93 18.36 -3.74 27.98
C LEU A 93 18.73 -2.25 28.05
N GLU A 94 19.63 -1.82 27.18
CA GLU A 94 20.08 -0.42 27.12
C GLU A 94 19.54 0.28 25.87
N LEU A 95 18.93 1.45 26.07
CA LEU A 95 18.47 2.34 25.03
C LEU A 95 19.11 3.72 25.24
N THR A 96 20.06 4.08 24.38
CA THR A 96 20.82 5.33 24.52
C THR A 96 20.78 6.18 23.26
N SER A 97 20.81 7.49 23.42
CA SER A 97 21.03 8.46 22.36
C SER A 97 22.15 9.40 22.80
N SER A 98 23.25 9.43 22.05
CA SER A 98 24.45 10.19 22.43
C SER A 98 24.36 11.69 22.17
N THR A 99 23.56 12.09 21.17
CA THR A 99 23.51 13.51 20.72
C THR A 99 22.11 14.11 20.68
N ALA A 100 21.08 13.30 20.87
CA ALA A 100 19.69 13.73 20.77
C ALA A 100 18.85 13.10 21.90
N LYS A 101 17.56 12.97 21.73
CA LYS A 101 16.62 12.43 22.72
C LYS A 101 16.24 10.99 22.45
N VAL A 102 15.91 10.24 23.48
CA VAL A 102 15.12 9.03 23.44
C VAL A 102 13.66 9.41 23.64
N MET A 103 12.77 9.03 22.74
CA MET A 103 11.34 9.32 22.83
C MET A 103 10.56 8.02 22.96
N ILE A 104 9.71 7.90 23.97
CA ILE A 104 8.82 6.77 24.22
C ILE A 104 7.40 7.32 24.26
N VAL A 105 6.55 6.89 23.32
CA VAL A 105 5.18 7.38 23.20
C VAL A 105 4.24 6.20 23.03
N GLY A 106 3.18 6.14 23.84
CA GLY A 106 2.07 5.22 23.72
C GLY A 106 0.79 5.98 23.39
N LYS A 107 -0.03 5.48 22.45
CA LYS A 107 -1.31 6.11 22.10
C LYS A 107 -2.25 6.14 23.31
N ASP A 108 -2.37 5.02 24.00
CA ASP A 108 -3.31 4.85 25.11
C ASP A 108 -2.62 4.97 26.48
N GLU A 109 -1.43 4.37 26.59
CA GLU A 109 -0.73 4.29 27.86
C GLU A 109 0.77 4.06 27.64
N VAL A 110 1.61 4.67 28.47
CA VAL A 110 3.01 4.27 28.67
C VAL A 110 3.17 3.81 30.10
N MET A 111 3.68 2.59 30.29
CA MET A 111 3.92 2.00 31.60
C MET A 111 5.37 1.58 31.76
N ILE A 112 6.03 2.04 32.80
CA ILE A 112 7.39 1.66 33.21
C ILE A 112 7.27 1.03 34.59
N SER A 113 7.55 -0.26 34.72
CA SER A 113 7.43 -0.96 36.01
C SER A 113 8.73 -1.61 36.41
N GLY A 114 9.02 -1.59 37.70
CA GLY A 114 10.10 -2.32 38.31
C GLY A 114 9.62 -3.54 39.12
N GLY A 115 10.55 -4.37 39.58
CA GLY A 115 10.24 -5.44 40.52
C GLY A 115 9.60 -4.90 41.79
N GLY A 116 8.73 -5.68 42.46
CA GLY A 116 8.10 -5.31 43.73
C GLY A 116 6.87 -4.40 43.61
N GLY A 117 6.29 -4.24 42.43
CA GLY A 117 5.02 -3.55 42.24
C GLY A 117 5.06 -2.02 42.13
N SER A 118 6.26 -1.44 41.99
CA SER A 118 6.41 -0.02 41.72
C SER A 118 6.32 0.28 40.23
N TYR A 119 5.64 1.39 39.85
CA TYR A 119 5.50 1.77 38.44
C TYR A 119 5.33 3.28 38.24
N ILE A 120 5.65 3.72 37.03
CA ILE A 120 5.29 5.02 36.46
C ILE A 120 4.30 4.74 35.31
N LYS A 121 3.16 5.41 35.33
CA LYS A 121 2.15 5.30 34.29
C LYS A 121 1.78 6.68 33.78
N LEU A 122 1.75 6.83 32.43
CA LEU A 122 1.23 8.01 31.77
C LEU A 122 -0.03 7.59 31.01
N LYS A 123 -1.18 8.15 31.36
CA LYS A 123 -2.47 7.80 30.77
C LYS A 123 -3.47 8.93 30.92
N ASN A 124 -4.22 9.25 29.86
CA ASN A 124 -5.32 10.23 29.88
C ASN A 124 -4.91 11.62 30.45
N GLY A 125 -3.70 12.05 30.16
CA GLY A 125 -3.17 13.33 30.67
C GLY A 125 -2.67 13.29 32.13
N GLU A 126 -2.68 12.12 32.77
CA GLU A 126 -2.21 11.93 34.15
C GLU A 126 -0.84 11.25 34.19
N ILE A 127 -0.03 11.60 35.18
CA ILE A 127 1.19 10.91 35.56
C ILE A 127 0.98 10.27 36.93
N ILE A 128 0.98 8.93 36.96
CA ILE A 128 0.82 8.17 38.20
C ILE A 128 2.18 7.58 38.59
N LEU A 129 2.66 7.95 39.80
CA LEU A 129 3.80 7.34 40.45
C LEU A 129 3.31 6.51 41.62
N ALA A 130 3.46 5.19 41.52
CA ALA A 130 2.96 4.27 42.54
C ALA A 130 4.05 3.35 43.08
N SER A 131 4.03 3.12 44.39
CA SER A 131 4.91 2.20 45.07
C SER A 131 4.19 1.61 46.28
N PRO A 132 4.28 0.27 46.53
CA PRO A 132 3.69 -0.33 47.74
C PRO A 132 4.42 0.08 49.03
N LYS A 133 5.60 0.73 48.93
CA LYS A 133 6.35 1.18 50.13
C LYS A 133 6.50 2.69 50.14
N ILE A 134 7.49 3.27 49.47
CA ILE A 134 7.83 4.67 49.54
C ILE A 134 8.20 5.20 48.15
N VAL A 135 7.70 6.37 47.79
CA VAL A 135 8.20 7.19 46.67
C VAL A 135 9.17 8.24 47.24
N ARG A 136 10.43 8.21 46.82
CA ARG A 136 11.44 9.19 47.23
C ARG A 136 11.80 10.12 46.08
N VAL A 137 11.54 11.39 46.23
CA VAL A 137 11.97 12.42 45.28
C VAL A 137 13.13 13.19 45.92
N LYS A 138 14.28 13.24 45.24
CA LYS A 138 15.45 14.02 45.69
C LYS A 138 15.70 15.10 44.63
N ALA A 139 15.41 16.33 45.01
CA ALA A 139 15.64 17.50 44.16
C ALA A 139 15.95 18.71 45.03
N PRO A 140 16.86 19.62 44.62
CA PRO A 140 17.13 20.86 45.34
C PRO A 140 15.93 21.82 45.35
N ALA A 141 15.07 21.75 44.32
CA ALA A 141 13.80 22.45 44.21
C ALA A 141 12.80 21.60 43.40
N MET A 142 11.51 21.77 43.65
CA MET A 142 10.43 21.11 42.95
C MET A 142 9.37 22.16 42.55
N PRO A 143 9.66 22.98 41.51
CA PRO A 143 8.72 23.99 41.04
C PRO A 143 7.50 23.32 40.43
N VAL A 144 6.31 23.78 40.75
CA VAL A 144 5.04 23.38 40.13
C VAL A 144 4.58 24.54 39.25
N GLY A 145 4.54 24.31 37.92
CA GLY A 145 4.11 25.28 36.91
C GLY A 145 2.64 25.12 36.51
N GLY A 146 2.20 25.93 35.55
CA GLY A 146 0.90 25.80 34.91
C GLY A 146 0.81 24.55 34.02
N SER A 147 -0.38 24.28 33.47
CA SER A 147 -0.61 23.16 32.55
C SER A 147 0.16 23.35 31.23
N ASP A 148 0.76 22.27 30.75
CA ASP A 148 1.42 22.18 29.44
C ASP A 148 1.03 20.84 28.77
N SER A 149 1.13 20.78 27.45
CA SER A 149 0.80 19.59 26.72
C SER A 149 1.77 19.34 25.56
N PHE A 150 2.02 18.07 25.27
CA PHE A 150 2.82 17.63 24.14
C PHE A 150 1.96 16.75 23.22
N VAL A 151 1.93 17.10 21.92
CA VAL A 151 1.24 16.31 20.89
C VAL A 151 2.27 15.60 20.03
N PHE A 152 2.18 14.27 19.97
CA PHE A 152 3.02 13.46 19.12
C PHE A 152 2.27 13.05 17.84
N ASN A 153 2.72 13.55 16.69
CA ASN A 153 2.11 13.29 15.37
C ASN A 153 2.80 12.17 14.58
N GLY A 154 3.70 11.42 15.21
CA GLY A 154 4.59 10.44 14.56
C GLY A 154 4.22 8.98 14.77
N PHE A 155 2.98 8.64 15.17
CA PHE A 155 2.55 7.24 15.15
C PHE A 155 2.64 6.71 13.74
N ALA A 156 3.23 5.51 13.60
CA ALA A 156 3.41 4.86 12.31
C ALA A 156 2.09 4.85 11.55
N LYS A 157 2.03 5.66 10.48
CA LYS A 157 0.95 5.52 9.51
C LYS A 157 1.07 4.10 8.97
N THR A 158 -0.02 3.37 8.98
CA THR A 158 -0.11 2.09 8.28
C THR A 158 0.04 2.39 6.80
N ASP A 159 1.29 2.42 6.36
CA ASP A 159 1.61 2.53 4.95
C ASP A 159 1.12 1.22 4.33
N LYS A 160 -0.01 1.27 3.65
CA LYS A 160 -0.61 0.14 2.90
C LYS A 160 0.25 -0.14 1.66
N THR A 161 1.56 -0.31 1.86
CA THR A 161 2.44 -0.64 0.76
C THR A 161 2.26 -2.10 0.40
N CYS A 162 1.73 -2.32 -0.78
CA CYS A 162 1.73 -3.60 -1.48
C CYS A 162 3.15 -4.20 -1.41
N ILE A 163 3.32 -5.25 -0.61
CA ILE A 163 4.61 -5.93 -0.43
C ILE A 163 5.14 -6.49 -1.77
N PRO A 164 4.30 -7.13 -2.63
CA PRO A 164 4.71 -7.51 -3.98
C PRO A 164 5.21 -6.33 -4.83
N CYS A 165 4.63 -5.14 -4.65
CA CYS A 165 5.00 -3.95 -5.42
C CYS A 165 6.39 -3.41 -5.04
N LYS A 166 6.77 -3.41 -3.76
CA LYS A 166 8.12 -3.01 -3.31
C LYS A 166 9.21 -3.99 -3.73
N ILE A 167 8.89 -5.28 -3.83
CA ILE A 167 9.82 -6.29 -4.34
C ILE A 167 10.07 -6.08 -5.83
N ALA A 168 9.05 -5.75 -6.58
CA ALA A 168 9.14 -5.44 -8.00
C ALA A 168 10.04 -4.24 -8.29
N GLU A 169 9.98 -3.20 -7.47
CA GLU A 169 10.82 -2.00 -7.54
C GLU A 169 12.29 -2.31 -7.26
N LEU A 170 12.57 -3.22 -6.34
CA LEU A 170 13.92 -3.61 -5.92
C LEU A 170 14.64 -4.54 -6.91
N ILE A 171 13.93 -5.36 -7.67
CA ILE A 171 14.51 -6.36 -8.58
C ILE A 171 14.78 -5.80 -9.99
N GLY A 172 14.36 -4.58 -10.29
CA GLY A 172 14.76 -3.84 -11.52
C GLY A 172 14.16 -4.35 -12.84
N ARG A 173 13.32 -5.40 -12.83
CA ARG A 173 12.40 -5.85 -13.90
C ARG A 173 11.31 -6.71 -13.27
N PRO A 174 10.14 -6.15 -13.04
CA PRO A 174 9.18 -6.78 -12.15
C PRO A 174 8.36 -7.87 -12.83
N VAL A 175 8.92 -9.05 -12.90
CA VAL A 175 8.14 -10.27 -13.11
C VAL A 175 8.21 -11.05 -11.81
N ASN A 176 7.07 -11.29 -11.19
CA ASN A 176 7.01 -12.15 -10.02
C ASN A 176 7.45 -13.58 -10.44
N PRO A 177 8.57 -14.09 -9.94
CA PRO A 177 9.11 -15.37 -10.42
C PRO A 177 8.23 -16.57 -10.00
N ILE A 178 7.32 -16.39 -9.06
CA ILE A 178 6.41 -17.44 -8.59
C ILE A 178 5.14 -17.50 -9.45
N SER A 179 4.53 -16.36 -9.73
CA SER A 179 3.29 -16.27 -10.50
C SER A 179 3.49 -15.96 -11.98
N GLY A 180 4.69 -15.52 -12.38
CA GLY A 180 4.96 -15.05 -13.73
C GLY A 180 4.33 -13.68 -14.05
N ILE A 181 3.66 -13.06 -13.07
CA ILE A 181 2.95 -11.79 -13.23
C ILE A 181 3.98 -10.65 -13.27
N LYS A 182 3.93 -9.82 -14.29
CA LYS A 182 4.68 -8.58 -14.35
C LYS A 182 3.92 -7.52 -13.55
N VAL A 183 4.62 -6.89 -12.59
CA VAL A 183 4.08 -5.82 -11.73
C VAL A 183 4.92 -4.57 -11.93
N LEU A 184 4.27 -3.42 -12.16
CA LEU A 184 4.86 -2.10 -12.09
C LEU A 184 4.10 -1.34 -10.99
N PRO A 185 4.70 -1.14 -9.81
CA PRO A 185 3.99 -0.56 -8.67
C PRO A 185 3.84 0.94 -8.82
N ASP A 186 2.92 1.48 -8.09
CA ASP A 186 2.49 2.88 -7.90
C ASP A 186 3.38 3.96 -8.53
N GLU A 187 3.21 4.19 -9.84
CA GLU A 187 3.78 5.33 -10.52
C GLU A 187 2.85 6.54 -10.34
N THR A 188 3.30 7.53 -9.59
CA THR A 188 2.57 8.78 -9.38
C THR A 188 2.82 9.72 -10.53
N ASP A 189 1.73 10.19 -11.17
CA ASP A 189 1.80 11.18 -12.23
C ASP A 189 1.66 12.61 -11.67
N PHE A 190 0.77 12.82 -10.68
CA PHE A 190 0.67 14.07 -9.91
C PHE A 190 -0.01 13.85 -8.56
N ALA A 191 0.12 14.84 -7.67
CA ALA A 191 -0.54 14.85 -6.37
C ALA A 191 -0.99 16.27 -6.00
N PHE A 192 -2.11 16.33 -5.28
CA PHE A 192 -2.59 17.55 -4.62
C PHE A 192 -2.54 17.37 -3.12
N ASP A 193 -1.83 18.24 -2.45
CA ASP A 193 -1.74 18.25 -0.99
C ASP A 193 -3.08 18.64 -0.36
N GLY A 194 -3.44 18.00 0.74
CA GLY A 194 -4.65 18.24 1.50
C GLY A 194 -4.61 17.42 2.80
N LEU A 195 -5.64 17.54 3.65
CA LEU A 195 -5.77 16.72 4.85
C LEU A 195 -5.85 15.23 4.49
N VAL A 196 -6.54 14.91 3.41
CA VAL A 196 -6.46 13.64 2.69
C VAL A 196 -5.98 13.95 1.28
N PRO A 197 -4.68 13.75 0.98
CA PRO A 197 -4.12 14.14 -0.30
C PRO A 197 -4.75 13.33 -1.44
N PHE A 198 -5.06 13.98 -2.55
CA PHE A 198 -5.40 13.29 -3.78
C PHE A 198 -4.13 12.98 -4.55
N VAL A 199 -3.74 11.71 -4.56
CA VAL A 199 -2.57 11.21 -5.30
C VAL A 199 -3.06 10.41 -6.49
N TRP A 200 -2.80 10.90 -7.70
CA TRP A 200 -3.09 10.14 -8.90
C TRP A 200 -1.91 9.27 -9.25
N SER A 201 -2.09 7.98 -9.01
CA SER A 201 -1.10 6.94 -9.30
C SER A 201 -1.71 5.82 -10.13
N ARG A 202 -0.86 5.09 -10.81
CA ARG A 202 -1.22 3.93 -11.62
C ARG A 202 -0.24 2.79 -11.36
N SER A 203 -0.77 1.58 -11.39
CA SER A 203 -0.02 0.34 -11.21
C SER A 203 -0.36 -0.62 -12.34
N TYR A 204 0.60 -1.43 -12.76
CA TYR A 204 0.40 -2.44 -13.80
C TYR A 204 0.57 -3.85 -13.24
N PHE A 205 -0.37 -4.73 -13.58
CA PHE A 205 -0.37 -6.14 -13.24
C PHE A 205 -0.77 -6.94 -14.48
N SER A 206 0.12 -7.78 -15.00
CA SER A 206 -0.08 -8.43 -16.30
C SER A 206 -1.22 -9.47 -16.35
N ASP A 207 -1.77 -9.86 -15.22
CA ASP A 207 -2.89 -10.80 -15.09
C ASP A 207 -4.25 -10.11 -14.94
N LEU A 208 -4.27 -8.78 -14.83
CA LEU A 208 -5.52 -8.03 -14.68
C LEU A 208 -6.16 -7.71 -16.02
N LYS A 209 -7.48 -7.64 -15.98
CA LYS A 209 -8.31 -7.30 -17.12
C LYS A 209 -8.15 -5.83 -17.52
N GLU A 210 -8.76 -5.49 -18.63
CA GLU A 210 -8.81 -4.16 -19.19
C GLU A 210 -9.36 -3.10 -18.22
N SER A 211 -8.78 -1.91 -18.28
CA SER A 211 -9.18 -0.73 -17.52
C SER A 211 -9.20 0.51 -18.41
N TRP A 212 -9.44 1.68 -17.82
CA TRP A 212 -9.39 2.98 -18.52
C TRP A 212 -8.02 3.32 -19.12
N LEU A 213 -6.95 2.73 -18.61
CA LEU A 213 -5.58 2.89 -19.12
C LEU A 213 -5.10 1.70 -19.97
N GLY A 214 -6.01 0.78 -20.35
CA GLY A 214 -5.69 -0.43 -21.09
C GLY A 214 -5.51 -1.67 -20.21
N SER A 215 -5.10 -2.77 -20.81
CA SER A 215 -4.95 -4.05 -20.12
C SER A 215 -3.90 -3.99 -19.01
N GLY A 216 -4.23 -4.53 -17.86
CA GLY A 216 -3.32 -4.66 -16.71
C GLY A 216 -3.18 -3.42 -15.83
N TRP A 217 -3.64 -2.26 -16.27
CA TRP A 217 -3.50 -1.03 -15.50
C TRP A 217 -4.58 -0.87 -14.43
N ARG A 218 -4.18 -0.30 -13.30
CA ARG A 218 -5.03 0.17 -12.22
C ARG A 218 -4.66 1.59 -11.84
N THR A 219 -5.62 2.31 -11.29
CA THR A 219 -5.45 3.70 -10.85
C THR A 219 -5.95 3.87 -9.41
N THR A 220 -5.69 5.01 -8.82
CA THR A 220 -6.20 5.39 -7.50
C THR A 220 -7.73 5.21 -7.38
N LEU A 221 -8.49 5.32 -8.48
CA LEU A 221 -9.94 5.20 -8.49
C LEU A 221 -10.44 3.83 -8.98
N SER A 222 -9.57 2.83 -9.13
CA SER A 222 -9.95 1.51 -9.66
C SER A 222 -10.63 0.59 -8.64
N ALA A 223 -10.78 1.02 -7.40
CA ALA A 223 -11.52 0.25 -6.40
C ALA A 223 -13.01 0.18 -6.78
N LYS A 224 -13.61 -1.00 -6.66
CA LYS A 224 -15.03 -1.23 -6.93
C LYS A 224 -15.64 -2.25 -5.97
N LEU A 225 -16.94 -2.17 -5.82
CA LEU A 225 -17.75 -3.12 -5.07
C LEU A 225 -18.80 -3.69 -6.03
N GLU A 226 -18.90 -5.00 -6.11
CA GLU A 226 -19.90 -5.70 -6.93
C GLU A 226 -20.83 -6.49 -6.00
N ARG A 227 -22.13 -6.48 -6.30
CA ARG A 227 -23.09 -7.34 -5.63
C ARG A 227 -23.70 -8.31 -6.65
N LYS A 228 -23.66 -9.59 -6.31
CA LYS A 228 -24.23 -10.65 -7.13
C LYS A 228 -24.84 -11.72 -6.23
N ASP A 229 -26.10 -12.08 -6.51
CA ASP A 229 -26.85 -13.06 -5.73
C ASP A 229 -26.83 -12.77 -4.21
N GLY A 230 -26.91 -11.49 -3.85
CA GLY A 230 -26.87 -11.00 -2.47
C GLY A 230 -25.47 -10.88 -1.85
N ARG A 231 -24.42 -11.43 -2.46
CA ARG A 231 -23.04 -11.42 -1.96
C ARG A 231 -22.25 -10.24 -2.52
N PHE A 232 -21.40 -9.67 -1.67
CA PHE A 232 -20.54 -8.57 -2.04
C PHE A 232 -19.11 -9.04 -2.34
N THR A 233 -18.58 -8.55 -3.46
CA THR A 233 -17.18 -8.73 -3.85
C THR A 233 -16.51 -7.37 -3.93
N TYR A 234 -15.47 -7.15 -3.15
CA TYR A 234 -14.67 -5.93 -3.19
C TYR A 234 -13.38 -6.16 -3.96
N THR A 235 -13.11 -5.28 -4.92
CA THR A 235 -11.82 -5.20 -5.60
C THR A 235 -11.15 -3.89 -5.22
N ASP A 236 -9.96 -3.95 -4.64
CA ASP A 236 -9.21 -2.74 -4.26
C ASP A 236 -8.54 -2.07 -5.47
N ASN A 237 -7.92 -0.92 -5.25
CA ASN A 237 -7.22 -0.16 -6.29
C ASN A 237 -5.97 -0.87 -6.85
N GLN A 238 -5.49 -1.94 -6.20
CA GLN A 238 -4.40 -2.79 -6.67
C GLN A 238 -4.90 -4.04 -7.41
N GLY A 239 -6.22 -4.22 -7.51
CA GLY A 239 -6.86 -5.33 -8.20
C GLY A 239 -7.00 -6.61 -7.38
N ARG A 240 -6.72 -6.58 -6.05
CA ARG A 240 -7.00 -7.71 -5.17
C ARG A 240 -8.52 -7.81 -4.99
N THR A 241 -9.04 -9.00 -5.17
CA THR A 241 -10.49 -9.24 -5.11
C THR A 241 -10.78 -10.26 -4.01
N PHE A 242 -11.76 -9.97 -3.17
CA PHE A 242 -12.22 -10.88 -2.11
C PHE A 242 -13.71 -10.69 -1.80
N GLU A 243 -14.35 -11.77 -1.38
CA GLU A 243 -15.74 -11.74 -0.94
C GLU A 243 -15.82 -11.11 0.45
N LEU A 244 -16.75 -10.20 0.63
CA LEU A 244 -17.02 -9.58 1.93
C LEU A 244 -18.00 -10.43 2.74
N PRO A 245 -17.91 -10.41 4.08
CA PRO A 245 -18.92 -11.04 4.93
C PRO A 245 -20.30 -10.48 4.68
N GLU A 246 -21.34 -11.30 4.94
CA GLU A 246 -22.73 -10.86 4.83
C GLU A 246 -23.03 -9.79 5.87
N LEU A 247 -23.81 -8.77 5.46
CA LEU A 247 -24.37 -7.78 6.37
C LEU A 247 -25.68 -8.30 6.92
N GLU A 248 -25.75 -8.48 8.22
CA GLU A 248 -27.02 -8.78 8.90
C GLU A 248 -27.96 -7.56 8.83
N GLU A 249 -29.27 -7.82 8.76
CA GLU A 249 -30.27 -6.75 8.57
C GLU A 249 -30.26 -5.72 9.71
N ASP A 250 -29.96 -6.16 10.93
CA ASP A 250 -30.03 -5.33 12.13
C ASP A 250 -28.73 -4.57 12.45
N ASP A 251 -27.53 -5.08 12.08
CA ASP A 251 -26.27 -4.49 12.50
C ASP A 251 -25.69 -3.47 11.51
N GLY A 252 -26.08 -3.49 10.24
CA GLY A 252 -25.64 -2.54 9.22
C GLY A 252 -24.12 -2.49 8.94
N GLN A 253 -23.29 -3.17 9.76
CA GLN A 253 -21.83 -3.23 9.64
C GLN A 253 -21.27 -4.59 10.04
N VAL A 254 -20.15 -4.96 9.45
CA VAL A 254 -19.42 -6.19 9.77
C VAL A 254 -17.90 -5.97 9.72
N LEU A 255 -17.19 -6.56 10.68
CA LEU A 255 -15.74 -6.57 10.71
C LEU A 255 -15.22 -7.74 9.87
N PHE A 256 -14.39 -7.45 8.85
CA PHE A 256 -13.65 -8.45 8.11
C PHE A 256 -12.21 -8.53 8.64
N GLU A 257 -12.02 -9.42 9.63
CA GLU A 257 -10.76 -9.54 10.37
C GLU A 257 -9.56 -9.88 9.48
N ALA A 258 -9.75 -10.72 8.46
CA ALA A 258 -8.68 -11.15 7.57
C ALA A 258 -8.00 -10.00 6.82
N GLU A 259 -8.78 -8.98 6.44
CA GLU A 259 -8.32 -7.79 5.71
C GLU A 259 -8.24 -6.54 6.59
N GLN A 260 -8.59 -6.63 7.86
CA GLN A 260 -8.58 -5.54 8.83
C GLN A 260 -9.42 -4.32 8.36
N ILE A 261 -10.61 -4.60 7.83
CA ILE A 261 -11.55 -3.59 7.36
C ILE A 261 -12.93 -3.77 8.00
N VAL A 262 -13.66 -2.67 8.07
CA VAL A 262 -15.08 -2.65 8.41
C VAL A 262 -15.86 -2.40 7.13
N PHE A 263 -16.84 -3.26 6.86
CA PHE A 263 -17.81 -3.10 5.79
C PHE A 263 -19.16 -2.71 6.39
N GLU A 264 -19.74 -1.61 5.94
CA GLU A 264 -20.97 -1.07 6.51
C GLU A 264 -21.93 -0.56 5.43
N ARG A 265 -23.22 -0.60 5.74
CA ARG A 265 -24.29 0.07 4.98
C ARG A 265 -24.45 1.49 5.52
N ILE A 266 -24.32 2.50 4.65
CA ILE A 266 -24.42 3.92 5.06
C ILE A 266 -25.85 4.45 4.92
N ASP A 267 -26.49 4.12 3.81
CA ASP A 267 -27.85 4.55 3.49
C ASP A 267 -28.52 3.58 2.51
N ASN A 268 -29.73 3.92 2.03
CA ASN A 268 -30.47 3.10 1.07
C ASN A 268 -29.72 2.99 -0.26
N GLY A 269 -28.76 2.09 -0.34
CA GLY A 269 -28.05 1.71 -1.54
C GLY A 269 -26.58 2.12 -1.59
N SER A 270 -26.02 2.75 -0.54
CA SER A 270 -24.58 3.03 -0.47
C SER A 270 -23.90 2.22 0.64
N TYR A 271 -22.67 1.84 0.38
CA TYR A 271 -21.84 1.05 1.29
C TYR A 271 -20.50 1.74 1.54
N GLN A 272 -19.90 1.46 2.67
CA GLN A 272 -18.58 1.98 3.03
C GLN A 272 -17.65 0.85 3.44
N ILE A 273 -16.42 0.96 2.99
CA ILE A 273 -15.30 0.13 3.45
C ILE A 273 -14.31 1.06 4.13
N SER A 274 -14.03 0.78 5.39
CA SER A 274 -13.10 1.58 6.19
C SER A 274 -12.03 0.72 6.85
N SER A 275 -10.84 1.31 7.06
CA SER A 275 -9.82 0.72 7.92
C SER A 275 -10.30 0.69 9.37
N LEU A 276 -9.78 -0.23 10.20
CA LEU A 276 -10.18 -0.35 11.61
C LEU A 276 -10.00 0.93 12.43
N ASP A 277 -8.97 1.70 12.13
CA ASP A 277 -8.72 3.00 12.77
C ASP A 277 -9.62 4.12 12.23
N GLY A 278 -10.38 3.85 11.17
CA GLY A 278 -11.25 4.81 10.50
C GLY A 278 -10.50 5.88 9.69
N ASP A 279 -9.19 5.82 9.61
CA ASP A 279 -8.37 6.82 8.91
C ASP A 279 -8.49 6.76 7.38
N SER A 280 -9.06 5.68 6.86
CA SER A 280 -9.37 5.52 5.43
C SER A 280 -10.78 4.99 5.28
N ARG A 281 -11.65 5.77 4.65
CA ARG A 281 -13.05 5.42 4.35
C ARG A 281 -13.29 5.56 2.86
N GLN A 282 -13.81 4.51 2.25
CA GLN A 282 -14.17 4.45 0.85
C GLN A 282 -15.67 4.21 0.74
N ARG A 283 -16.39 5.16 0.18
CA ARG A 283 -17.83 5.05 -0.05
C ARG A 283 -18.12 4.60 -1.47
N PHE A 284 -18.97 3.61 -1.59
CA PHE A 284 -19.43 3.04 -2.85
C PHE A 284 -20.93 3.28 -3.00
N SER A 285 -21.32 3.76 -4.17
CA SER A 285 -22.74 4.00 -4.49
C SER A 285 -23.07 3.35 -5.83
N PRO A 286 -24.35 2.98 -6.05
CA PRO A 286 -24.78 2.43 -7.33
C PRO A 286 -24.46 3.39 -8.47
N LEU A 287 -24.00 2.88 -9.59
CA LEU A 287 -23.82 3.67 -10.80
C LEU A 287 -25.18 3.87 -11.47
N HIS A 288 -25.66 5.10 -11.47
CA HIS A 288 -26.87 5.48 -12.21
C HIS A 288 -26.51 5.81 -13.66
N LEU A 289 -26.86 4.91 -14.58
CA LEU A 289 -26.81 5.19 -16.01
C LEU A 289 -28.19 5.62 -16.49
N ASN A 290 -28.25 6.57 -17.44
CA ASN A 290 -29.48 7.07 -18.03
C ASN A 290 -30.37 5.91 -18.54
N GLY A 291 -31.55 5.75 -17.94
CA GLY A 291 -32.54 4.75 -18.32
C GLY A 291 -32.49 3.43 -17.54
N THR A 292 -31.60 3.26 -16.59
CA THR A 292 -31.60 2.10 -15.68
C THR A 292 -32.08 2.53 -14.29
N ASN A 293 -33.28 2.10 -13.92
CA ASN A 293 -33.82 2.29 -12.55
C ASN A 293 -33.21 1.25 -11.61
N HIS A 294 -31.93 1.36 -11.25
CA HIS A 294 -31.40 0.67 -10.10
C HIS A 294 -31.58 1.54 -8.86
N ILE A 295 -32.80 1.57 -8.34
CA ILE A 295 -33.13 2.14 -7.03
C ILE A 295 -32.99 1.02 -6.02
N GLY A 296 -31.99 1.15 -5.15
CA GLY A 296 -31.88 0.39 -3.89
C GLY A 296 -31.29 -1.02 -4.03
N SER A 297 -30.52 -1.42 -3.06
CA SER A 297 -30.12 -2.77 -2.60
C SER A 297 -30.18 -3.99 -3.57
N GLY A 298 -30.10 -3.79 -4.89
CA GLY A 298 -30.10 -4.84 -5.90
C GLY A 298 -28.69 -5.31 -6.30
N ASP A 299 -28.62 -6.41 -7.04
CA ASP A 299 -27.41 -6.86 -7.69
C ASP A 299 -26.91 -5.80 -8.69
N GLY A 300 -25.62 -5.58 -8.76
CA GLY A 300 -25.00 -4.61 -9.65
C GLY A 300 -23.64 -4.11 -9.19
N ASP A 301 -23.12 -3.16 -9.96
CA ASP A 301 -21.83 -2.52 -9.72
C ASP A 301 -21.99 -1.24 -8.89
N TYR A 302 -21.13 -1.09 -7.90
CA TYR A 302 -21.03 0.08 -7.06
C TYR A 302 -19.67 0.74 -7.29
N VAL A 303 -19.68 2.01 -7.65
CA VAL A 303 -18.47 2.77 -7.93
C VAL A 303 -18.03 3.57 -6.72
N LEU A 304 -16.73 3.82 -6.63
CA LEU A 304 -16.12 4.63 -5.57
C LEU A 304 -16.53 6.10 -5.73
N THR A 305 -17.36 6.61 -4.84
CA THR A 305 -17.89 7.99 -4.90
C THR A 305 -17.22 8.96 -3.95
N ARG A 306 -16.59 8.46 -2.88
CA ARG A 306 -15.89 9.28 -1.90
C ARG A 306 -14.75 8.52 -1.23
N VAL A 307 -13.65 9.22 -0.98
CA VAL A 307 -12.58 8.79 -0.09
C VAL A 307 -12.43 9.85 0.99
N SER A 308 -12.40 9.43 2.26
CA SER A 308 -12.27 10.36 3.38
C SER A 308 -11.55 9.75 4.58
N ASP A 309 -11.09 10.60 5.49
CA ASP A 309 -10.67 10.24 6.83
C ASP A 309 -11.88 10.09 7.78
N ARG A 310 -11.60 9.82 9.07
CA ARG A 310 -12.61 9.73 10.13
C ARG A 310 -13.35 11.04 10.41
N HIS A 311 -12.76 12.18 10.02
CA HIS A 311 -13.31 13.52 10.22
C HIS A 311 -14.14 14.00 9.03
N GLY A 312 -14.18 13.20 7.96
CA GLY A 312 -14.91 13.52 6.74
C GLY A 312 -14.13 14.38 5.75
N ASN A 313 -12.85 14.70 6.02
CA ASN A 313 -11.98 15.35 5.05
C ASN A 313 -11.66 14.35 3.94
N GLY A 314 -11.51 14.84 2.71
CA GLY A 314 -11.17 13.97 1.58
C GLY A 314 -11.73 14.50 0.27
N TYR A 315 -11.95 13.61 -0.67
CA TYR A 315 -12.41 13.96 -1.99
C TYR A 315 -13.61 13.11 -2.42
N ARG A 316 -14.45 13.68 -3.29
CA ARG A 316 -15.58 13.00 -3.92
C ARG A 316 -15.37 12.90 -5.43
N ILE A 317 -15.90 11.82 -6.01
CA ILE A 317 -15.81 11.52 -7.43
C ILE A 317 -17.21 11.72 -8.04
N VAL A 318 -17.29 12.47 -9.12
CA VAL A 318 -18.50 12.68 -9.91
C VAL A 318 -18.38 11.90 -11.20
N TYR A 319 -19.38 11.13 -11.54
CA TYR A 319 -19.43 10.28 -12.73
C TYR A 319 -20.39 10.89 -13.77
N LYS A 320 -20.13 10.62 -15.05
CA LYS A 320 -21.05 10.92 -16.14
C LYS A 320 -22.18 9.91 -16.17
N GLU A 321 -23.43 10.38 -16.23
CA GLU A 321 -24.63 9.54 -16.24
C GLU A 321 -24.80 8.73 -17.54
N ASP A 322 -24.23 9.22 -18.65
CA ASP A 322 -24.33 8.57 -19.97
C ASP A 322 -23.35 7.41 -20.15
N THR A 323 -22.14 7.51 -19.58
CA THR A 323 -21.05 6.56 -19.79
C THR A 323 -20.63 5.84 -18.53
N GLY A 324 -20.98 6.34 -17.34
CA GLY A 324 -20.49 5.83 -16.06
C GLY A 324 -19.00 6.06 -15.81
N LEU A 325 -18.38 6.95 -16.60
CA LEU A 325 -16.96 7.28 -16.44
C LEU A 325 -16.77 8.42 -15.42
N PRO A 326 -15.67 8.46 -14.67
CA PRO A 326 -15.37 9.58 -13.79
C PRO A 326 -15.23 10.87 -14.63
N HIS A 327 -15.86 11.92 -14.16
CA HIS A 327 -15.83 13.23 -14.82
C HIS A 327 -15.00 14.23 -14.05
N THR A 328 -15.18 14.30 -12.73
CA THR A 328 -14.52 15.29 -11.88
C THR A 328 -14.26 14.70 -10.49
N VAL A 329 -13.06 14.91 -9.97
CA VAL A 329 -12.77 14.76 -8.53
C VAL A 329 -12.80 16.14 -7.89
N ILE A 330 -13.41 16.26 -6.72
CA ILE A 330 -13.49 17.49 -5.95
C ILE A 330 -12.98 17.20 -4.55
N ASP A 331 -11.93 17.88 -4.13
CA ASP A 331 -11.34 17.72 -2.80
C ASP A 331 -12.03 18.61 -1.74
N GLU A 332 -11.56 18.54 -0.51
CA GLU A 332 -12.09 19.33 0.63
C GLU A 332 -11.84 20.83 0.52
N LEU A 333 -10.87 21.26 -0.30
CA LEU A 333 -10.59 22.66 -0.58
C LEU A 333 -11.41 23.21 -1.75
N GLY A 334 -12.25 22.36 -2.37
CA GLY A 334 -13.06 22.70 -3.53
C GLY A 334 -12.29 22.70 -4.85
N ARG A 335 -11.02 22.26 -4.86
CA ARG A 335 -10.25 22.11 -6.11
C ARG A 335 -10.88 21.00 -6.94
N LYS A 336 -10.96 21.23 -8.23
CA LYS A 336 -11.59 20.31 -9.18
C LYS A 336 -10.56 19.76 -10.15
N ILE A 337 -10.58 18.45 -10.33
CA ILE A 337 -9.73 17.72 -11.27
C ILE A 337 -10.67 17.08 -12.30
N TRP A 338 -10.49 17.41 -13.56
CA TRP A 338 -11.28 16.88 -14.66
C TRP A 338 -10.59 15.68 -15.33
N PHE A 339 -11.41 14.82 -15.94
CA PHE A 339 -11.00 13.63 -16.69
C PHE A 339 -11.53 13.72 -18.11
N GLU A 340 -10.72 13.39 -19.10
CA GLU A 340 -11.10 13.31 -20.49
C GLU A 340 -10.86 11.92 -21.04
N PHE A 341 -11.89 11.39 -21.71
CA PHE A 341 -11.89 10.05 -22.26
C PHE A 341 -12.23 10.08 -23.73
N ASP A 342 -11.50 9.30 -24.53
CA ASP A 342 -11.82 9.05 -25.92
C ASP A 342 -12.32 7.62 -26.11
N ASN A 343 -13.26 7.44 -27.06
CA ASN A 343 -13.70 6.13 -27.49
C ASN A 343 -12.78 5.65 -28.62
N LEU A 344 -11.90 4.72 -28.34
CA LEU A 344 -10.97 4.15 -29.33
C LEU A 344 -11.61 3.14 -30.30
N SER A 345 -12.86 2.74 -30.08
CA SER A 345 -13.58 1.80 -30.95
C SER A 345 -14.92 2.37 -31.40
N PRO A 346 -14.96 3.51 -32.10
CA PRO A 346 -16.21 4.17 -32.47
C PRO A 346 -17.04 3.36 -33.49
N LEU A 347 -16.44 2.36 -34.15
CA LEU A 347 -17.09 1.53 -35.17
C LEU A 347 -17.67 0.22 -34.60
N THR A 348 -17.39 -0.11 -33.34
CA THR A 348 -17.94 -1.31 -32.67
C THR A 348 -19.19 -0.95 -31.86
N GLN A 349 -20.09 -1.92 -31.67
CA GLN A 349 -21.28 -1.72 -30.83
C GLN A 349 -20.95 -1.57 -29.34
N ILE A 350 -19.73 -1.97 -28.91
CA ILE A 350 -19.26 -1.86 -27.55
C ILE A 350 -18.16 -0.79 -27.51
N PRO A 351 -18.40 0.38 -26.88
CA PRO A 351 -17.41 1.43 -26.79
C PRO A 351 -16.26 1.03 -25.88
N VAL A 352 -15.03 1.31 -26.31
CA VAL A 352 -13.82 1.11 -25.53
C VAL A 352 -13.25 2.49 -25.16
N TYR A 353 -13.54 2.95 -23.97
CA TYR A 353 -13.07 4.24 -23.50
C TYR A 353 -11.66 4.14 -22.90
N ARG A 354 -10.83 5.14 -23.22
CA ARG A 354 -9.50 5.35 -22.66
C ARG A 354 -9.37 6.74 -22.08
N LEU A 355 -8.79 6.83 -20.91
CA LEU A 355 -8.43 8.09 -20.29
C LEU A 355 -7.28 8.74 -21.09
N THR A 356 -7.52 9.88 -21.71
CA THR A 356 -6.53 10.55 -22.58
C THR A 356 -5.83 11.71 -21.88
N SER A 357 -6.53 12.42 -21.01
CA SER A 357 -5.92 13.50 -20.24
C SER A 357 -6.65 13.77 -18.93
N MET A 358 -5.92 14.39 -18.02
CA MET A 358 -6.43 14.89 -16.75
C MET A 358 -5.81 16.23 -16.42
N GLY A 359 -6.54 17.03 -15.64
CA GLY A 359 -6.00 18.32 -15.21
C GLY A 359 -6.86 19.04 -14.20
N GLY A 360 -6.38 20.21 -13.80
CA GLY A 360 -7.06 21.13 -12.91
C GLY A 360 -7.88 22.19 -13.65
N TYR A 361 -8.76 22.89 -12.93
CA TYR A 361 -9.38 24.11 -13.42
C TYR A 361 -8.51 25.30 -12.99
N ASN A 362 -8.21 26.17 -13.93
CA ASN A 362 -7.40 27.37 -13.72
C ASN A 362 -8.01 28.55 -14.48
N ASP A 363 -8.70 29.43 -13.74
CA ASP A 363 -9.41 30.59 -14.29
C ASP A 363 -8.49 31.62 -14.95
N ASN A 364 -7.16 31.50 -14.73
CA ASN A 364 -6.17 32.41 -15.39
C ASN A 364 -5.79 31.95 -16.80
N LEU A 365 -6.24 30.76 -17.23
CA LEU A 365 -5.99 30.26 -18.58
C LEU A 365 -7.18 30.54 -19.51
N PRO A 366 -6.94 30.77 -20.79
CA PRO A 366 -8.00 31.05 -21.76
C PRO A 366 -9.09 30.00 -21.84
N GLU A 367 -8.74 28.75 -21.67
CA GLU A 367 -9.65 27.60 -21.68
C GLU A 367 -10.19 27.23 -20.29
N GLY A 368 -9.77 27.94 -19.25
CA GLY A 368 -10.14 27.67 -17.86
C GLY A 368 -9.66 26.31 -17.35
N ARG A 369 -8.76 25.62 -18.05
CA ARG A 369 -8.28 24.28 -17.77
C ARG A 369 -6.76 24.19 -17.93
N GLU A 370 -6.12 23.48 -17.01
CA GLU A 370 -4.71 23.14 -17.05
C GLU A 370 -4.58 21.61 -17.16
N ILE A 371 -3.81 21.15 -18.13
CA ILE A 371 -3.54 19.72 -18.28
C ILE A 371 -2.38 19.37 -17.35
N LEU A 372 -2.52 18.32 -16.56
CA LEU A 372 -1.47 17.81 -15.66
C LEU A 372 -0.77 16.58 -16.23
N VAL A 373 -1.51 15.73 -16.95
CA VAL A 373 -0.99 14.52 -17.57
C VAL A 373 -1.76 14.16 -18.83
N ARG A 374 -1.06 13.61 -19.83
CA ARG A 374 -1.63 13.00 -21.04
C ARG A 374 -1.19 11.57 -21.19
N TYR A 375 -2.08 10.75 -21.74
CA TYR A 375 -1.87 9.32 -22.00
C TYR A 375 -2.00 9.04 -23.49
N ARG A 376 -1.05 8.29 -24.06
CA ARG A 376 -1.04 7.88 -25.45
C ARG A 376 -1.21 6.38 -25.56
N TYR A 377 -1.99 5.96 -26.51
CA TYR A 377 -2.32 4.56 -26.77
C TYR A 377 -1.88 4.15 -28.17
N ASP A 378 -1.60 2.86 -28.34
CA ASP A 378 -1.42 2.27 -29.66
C ASP A 378 -2.78 1.86 -30.26
N ASP A 379 -2.75 1.31 -31.49
CA ASP A 379 -3.95 0.87 -32.21
C ASP A 379 -4.69 -0.29 -31.52
N ASN A 380 -4.04 -0.97 -30.57
CA ASN A 380 -4.64 -2.01 -29.75
C ASN A 380 -5.26 -1.48 -28.45
N GLY A 381 -5.14 -0.17 -28.19
CA GLY A 381 -5.62 0.46 -26.97
C GLY A 381 -4.72 0.21 -25.75
N ASP A 382 -3.47 -0.19 -25.94
CA ASP A 382 -2.48 -0.32 -24.88
C ASP A 382 -1.77 1.01 -24.62
N LEU A 383 -1.53 1.36 -23.36
CA LEU A 383 -0.89 2.62 -22.95
C LEU A 383 0.59 2.62 -23.34
N VAL A 384 0.99 3.43 -24.30
CA VAL A 384 2.38 3.44 -24.81
C VAL A 384 3.22 4.61 -24.30
N ALA A 385 2.60 5.72 -23.87
CA ALA A 385 3.35 6.85 -23.31
C ALA A 385 2.54 7.65 -22.30
N VAL A 386 3.26 8.28 -21.38
CA VAL A 386 2.74 9.27 -20.42
C VAL A 386 3.53 10.55 -20.60
N GLU A 387 2.80 11.65 -20.82
CA GLU A 387 3.33 12.98 -21.08
C GLU A 387 2.95 13.94 -19.94
N ASP A 388 3.84 14.88 -19.61
CA ASP A 388 3.57 15.94 -18.64
C ASP A 388 2.78 17.12 -19.22
N THR A 389 2.70 18.20 -18.43
CA THR A 389 2.05 19.46 -18.80
C THR A 389 2.62 20.09 -20.07
N GLU A 390 3.92 19.95 -20.30
CA GLU A 390 4.64 20.54 -21.44
C GLU A 390 4.66 19.62 -22.67
N GLY A 391 4.17 18.38 -22.53
CA GLY A 391 4.14 17.36 -23.58
C GLY A 391 5.42 16.52 -23.66
N PHE A 392 6.30 16.60 -22.66
CA PHE A 392 7.46 15.71 -22.59
C PHE A 392 7.05 14.33 -22.13
N VAL A 393 7.57 13.31 -22.81
CA VAL A 393 7.30 11.91 -22.49
C VAL A 393 8.17 11.47 -21.33
N HIS A 394 7.56 11.25 -20.17
CA HIS A 394 8.24 10.73 -18.98
C HIS A 394 8.33 9.22 -18.92
N ARG A 395 7.38 8.52 -19.54
CA ARG A 395 7.29 7.06 -19.51
C ARG A 395 6.93 6.53 -20.88
N ARG A 396 7.58 5.44 -21.27
CA ARG A 396 7.26 4.68 -22.49
C ARG A 396 7.09 3.21 -22.17
N PHE A 397 6.06 2.60 -22.80
CA PHE A 397 5.75 1.20 -22.63
C PHE A 397 5.67 0.52 -23.99
N GLY A 398 5.97 -0.78 -24.02
CA GLY A 398 5.79 -1.59 -25.21
C GLY A 398 5.13 -2.91 -24.86
N TYR A 399 4.22 -3.35 -25.71
CA TYR A 399 3.37 -4.51 -25.45
C TYR A 399 3.53 -5.57 -26.53
N ARG A 400 3.18 -6.79 -26.17
CA ARG A 400 2.97 -7.90 -27.06
C ARG A 400 1.74 -8.68 -26.60
N ARG A 401 0.67 -8.71 -27.41
CA ARG A 401 -0.62 -9.32 -27.05
C ARG A 401 -1.14 -8.78 -25.71
N HIS A 402 -1.17 -7.45 -25.56
CA HIS A 402 -1.60 -6.72 -24.35
C HIS A 402 -0.73 -6.95 -23.11
N MET A 403 0.36 -7.72 -23.19
CA MET A 403 1.30 -7.87 -22.08
C MET A 403 2.49 -6.93 -22.25
N MET A 404 2.78 -6.15 -21.23
CA MET A 404 3.91 -5.21 -21.23
C MET A 404 5.24 -5.98 -21.25
N ILE A 405 6.01 -5.78 -22.33
CA ILE A 405 7.34 -6.38 -22.52
C ILE A 405 8.48 -5.37 -22.33
N ARG A 406 8.18 -4.08 -22.44
CA ARG A 406 9.18 -3.00 -22.31
C ARG A 406 8.60 -1.88 -21.45
N HIS A 407 9.45 -1.31 -20.63
CA HIS A 407 9.21 -0.12 -19.83
C HIS A 407 10.47 0.73 -19.81
N GLN A 408 10.32 2.04 -20.01
CA GLN A 408 11.41 3.00 -20.05
C GLN A 408 10.99 4.28 -19.32
N THR A 409 11.81 4.73 -18.40
CA THR A 409 11.74 6.01 -17.68
C THR A 409 12.60 7.06 -18.37
#